data_b7be4a8599f61fa2647d848223c41e2b
#
_entry.id   b7be4a8599f61fa2647d848223c41e2b
#
_cell.length_a   1.000
_cell.length_b   1.000
_cell.length_c   1.000
_cell.angle_alpha   90.00
_cell.angle_beta   90.00
_cell.angle_gamma   90.00
#
_symmetry.space_group_name_H-M   'P 1'
#
loop_
_entity.id
_entity.type
_entity.pdbx_description
1 polymer ?
#
loop_
_entity_poly.entity_id
_entity_poly.type
_entity_poly.pdbx_seq_one_letter_code
_entity_poly.pdbx_strand_id
1 'polypeptide(L)'
;MKALRTIIMMALVIGTTVDAGTKVRVDYDENASFEHLRQYSWADHVNDNEVDQALSGPLVSDQIRKEIKIELANLGYEKVDPEQADFLIDYHLSTEEKTKVTTFNNYYGSSYYGHGYGHSYGGSYGHGYSGGYGHGYGYADASYVATPIVREFLEVTLTLDIIEAQTGDVIWRGWAIKSLDQDPKPKKVRKLIRRSVHKILKKLPAGSVLS
;
A
#
# COMPACT_ATOMS: atom_id res chain seq x y z
N MET A 1 41.96 1.78 -13.44
CA MET A 1 40.96 2.75 -14.01
C MET A 1 39.59 2.14 -13.75
N LYS A 2 38.89 2.66 -12.73
CA LYS A 2 37.55 2.15 -12.31
C LYS A 2 36.51 2.74 -13.26
N ALA A 3 35.87 1.89 -14.09
CA ALA A 3 34.79 2.30 -14.96
C ALA A 3 33.53 2.56 -14.10
N LEU A 4 33.08 3.81 -14.09
CA LEU A 4 31.85 4.27 -13.49
C LEU A 4 30.69 3.72 -14.35
N ARG A 5 30.04 2.63 -13.92
CA ARG A 5 28.87 2.08 -14.60
C ARG A 5 27.66 2.94 -14.22
N THR A 6 27.16 3.69 -15.18
CA THR A 6 25.94 4.49 -15.06
C THR A 6 24.74 3.55 -15.11
N ILE A 7 24.02 3.41 -14.01
CA ILE A 7 22.74 2.68 -13.93
C ILE A 7 21.68 3.54 -14.60
N ILE A 8 21.20 3.12 -15.77
CA ILE A 8 20.05 3.74 -16.45
C ILE A 8 18.79 3.12 -15.87
N MET A 9 18.08 3.90 -15.06
CA MET A 9 16.85 3.53 -14.42
C MET A 9 15.68 3.77 -15.39
N MET A 10 15.18 2.70 -16.01
CA MET A 10 13.98 2.76 -16.86
C MET A 10 12.77 2.20 -16.09
N ALA A 11 11.91 3.10 -15.60
CA ALA A 11 10.72 2.75 -14.86
C ALA A 11 9.59 2.29 -15.80
N LEU A 12 9.29 1.00 -15.82
CA LEU A 12 8.11 0.47 -16.50
C LEU A 12 6.87 0.63 -15.60
N VAL A 13 6.03 1.64 -15.89
CA VAL A 13 4.76 1.86 -15.20
C VAL A 13 3.69 0.93 -15.77
N ILE A 14 3.44 -0.20 -15.09
CA ILE A 14 2.28 -1.06 -15.37
C ILE A 14 1.12 -0.57 -14.52
N GLY A 15 0.05 -0.12 -15.19
CA GLY A 15 -1.18 0.36 -14.56
C GLY A 15 -1.83 -0.72 -13.69
N THR A 16 -2.05 -0.41 -12.41
CA THR A 16 -2.67 -1.30 -11.44
C THR A 16 -4.08 -0.85 -11.09
N THR A 17 -5.02 -1.78 -11.18
CA THR A 17 -6.37 -1.67 -10.57
C THR A 17 -6.25 -1.34 -9.09
N VAL A 18 -7.07 -0.38 -8.63
CA VAL A 18 -7.10 0.07 -7.22
C VAL A 18 -7.75 -1.03 -6.37
N ASP A 19 -6.95 -2.02 -5.99
CA ASP A 19 -7.27 -2.89 -4.86
C ASP A 19 -6.72 -2.19 -3.60
N ALA A 20 -7.54 -2.06 -2.54
CA ALA A 20 -7.11 -1.59 -1.22
C ALA A 20 -6.09 -2.56 -0.56
N GLY A 21 -5.46 -3.38 -1.39
CA GLY A 21 -4.45 -4.36 -1.09
C GLY A 21 -3.04 -3.78 -0.92
N THR A 22 -2.12 -4.64 -0.54
CA THR A 22 -0.68 -4.37 -0.52
C THR A 22 -0.20 -4.09 -1.93
N LYS A 23 0.37 -2.90 -2.16
CA LYS A 23 0.99 -2.54 -3.46
C LYS A 23 2.39 -3.17 -3.50
N VAL A 24 2.69 -3.92 -4.55
CA VAL A 24 4.00 -4.55 -4.74
C VAL A 24 4.63 -4.04 -6.02
N ARG A 25 5.90 -3.66 -5.93
CA ARG A 25 6.74 -3.26 -7.06
C ARG A 25 8.03 -4.08 -7.03
N VAL A 26 8.66 -4.22 -8.16
CA VAL A 26 9.96 -4.86 -8.32
C VAL A 26 10.82 -4.04 -9.28
N ASP A 27 12.12 -4.14 -9.08
CA ASP A 27 13.15 -3.61 -9.95
C ASP A 27 14.27 -4.65 -10.03
N TYR A 28 14.93 -4.79 -11.18
CA TYR A 28 16.00 -5.76 -11.36
C TYR A 28 16.94 -5.34 -12.48
N ASP A 29 18.17 -5.84 -12.42
CA ASP A 29 19.14 -5.67 -13.48
C ASP A 29 18.77 -6.58 -14.67
N GLU A 30 18.44 -5.98 -15.81
CA GLU A 30 18.08 -6.71 -17.04
C GLU A 30 19.22 -7.61 -17.58
N ASN A 31 20.46 -7.33 -17.18
CA ASN A 31 21.65 -8.13 -17.59
C ASN A 31 21.95 -9.26 -16.60
N ALA A 32 21.29 -9.29 -15.44
CA ALA A 32 21.50 -10.33 -14.45
C ALA A 32 20.84 -11.65 -14.90
N SER A 33 21.55 -12.75 -14.69
CA SER A 33 21.01 -14.09 -14.90
C SER A 33 20.48 -14.65 -13.58
N PHE A 34 19.23 -15.05 -13.57
CA PHE A 34 18.60 -15.70 -12.40
C PHE A 34 18.56 -17.22 -12.53
N GLU A 35 18.95 -17.77 -13.67
CA GLU A 35 18.84 -19.20 -13.97
C GLU A 35 19.75 -20.09 -13.12
N HIS A 36 20.89 -19.57 -12.69
CA HIS A 36 21.86 -20.29 -11.87
C HIS A 36 21.58 -20.23 -10.37
N LEU A 37 20.70 -19.32 -9.92
CA LEU A 37 20.42 -19.12 -8.51
C LEU A 37 19.66 -20.32 -7.93
N ARG A 38 20.26 -21.02 -6.95
CA ARG A 38 19.68 -22.15 -6.24
C ARG A 38 19.84 -22.05 -4.74
N GLN A 39 21.01 -21.58 -4.32
CA GLN A 39 21.44 -21.58 -2.94
C GLN A 39 21.55 -20.15 -2.41
N TYR A 40 21.00 -19.92 -1.22
CA TYR A 40 21.03 -18.59 -0.62
C TYR A 40 21.57 -18.59 0.80
N SER A 41 22.11 -17.47 1.20
CA SER A 41 22.39 -17.14 2.58
C SER A 41 21.80 -15.78 2.95
N TRP A 42 21.87 -15.41 4.22
CA TRP A 42 21.52 -14.08 4.67
C TRP A 42 22.70 -13.13 4.42
N ALA A 43 22.40 -11.92 3.97
CA ALA A 43 23.38 -10.85 4.02
C ALA A 43 23.68 -10.50 5.47
N ASP A 44 24.95 -10.20 5.77
CA ASP A 44 25.35 -9.71 7.07
C ASP A 44 24.80 -8.28 7.25
N HIS A 45 23.77 -8.16 8.06
CA HIS A 45 23.26 -6.84 8.44
C HIS A 45 24.23 -6.12 9.34
N VAL A 46 24.86 -5.12 8.82
CA VAL A 46 25.71 -4.23 9.61
C VAL A 46 24.86 -3.29 10.49
N ASN A 47 23.54 -3.17 10.24
CA ASN A 47 22.68 -2.21 10.94
C ASN A 47 21.28 -2.77 11.23
N ASP A 48 21.14 -3.62 12.25
CA ASP A 48 19.82 -3.90 12.89
C ASP A 48 19.21 -2.65 13.58
N ASN A 49 19.86 -1.48 13.46
CA ASN A 49 19.54 -0.26 14.21
C ASN A 49 18.62 0.74 13.47
N GLU A 50 18.31 0.52 12.19
CA GLU A 50 17.43 1.42 11.42
C GLU A 50 15.98 0.96 11.35
N VAL A 51 15.58 -0.01 12.15
CA VAL A 51 14.18 -0.41 12.21
C VAL A 51 13.43 0.63 13.03
N ASP A 52 12.59 1.39 12.35
CA ASP A 52 11.72 2.42 12.92
C ASP A 52 10.94 1.90 14.14
N GLN A 53 10.94 2.67 15.24
CA GLN A 53 10.48 2.24 16.58
C GLN A 53 9.04 1.71 16.63
N ALA A 54 8.17 2.08 15.70
CA ALA A 54 6.76 1.72 15.73
C ALA A 54 6.46 0.23 15.45
N LEU A 55 7.30 -0.45 14.65
CA LEU A 55 7.17 -1.88 14.33
C LEU A 55 8.48 -2.63 14.57
N SER A 56 9.45 -2.01 15.24
CA SER A 56 10.77 -2.57 15.49
C SER A 56 10.77 -3.41 16.76
N GLY A 57 11.12 -4.65 16.57
CA GLY A 57 11.41 -5.55 17.70
C GLY A 57 11.89 -6.88 17.16
N PRO A 58 12.69 -7.61 17.94
CA PRO A 58 13.22 -8.91 17.53
C PRO A 58 12.12 -9.85 17.03
N LEU A 59 10.92 -9.77 17.58
CA LEU A 59 9.78 -10.59 17.14
C LEU A 59 9.30 -10.29 15.72
N VAL A 60 9.41 -9.05 15.25
CA VAL A 60 9.05 -8.66 13.86
C VAL A 60 10.12 -9.12 12.90
N SER A 61 11.40 -8.91 13.23
CA SER A 61 12.55 -9.38 12.45
C SER A 61 12.53 -10.91 12.29
N ASP A 62 12.31 -11.64 13.38
CA ASP A 62 12.19 -13.10 13.37
C ASP A 62 11.02 -13.56 12.50
N GLN A 63 9.90 -12.85 12.55
CA GLN A 63 8.74 -13.18 11.72
C GLN A 63 9.03 -12.95 10.23
N ILE A 64 9.71 -11.86 9.88
CA ILE A 64 10.09 -11.57 8.47
C ILE A 64 11.04 -12.66 7.98
N ARG A 65 12.11 -12.96 8.71
CA ARG A 65 13.08 -14.02 8.37
C ARG A 65 12.40 -15.38 8.22
N LYS A 66 11.48 -15.71 9.11
CA LYS A 66 10.70 -16.94 9.03
C LYS A 66 9.87 -17.04 7.76
N GLU A 67 9.13 -15.99 7.42
CA GLU A 67 8.26 -16.00 6.23
C GLU A 67 9.10 -16.03 4.92
N ILE A 68 10.22 -15.30 4.87
CA ILE A 68 11.16 -15.34 3.73
C ILE A 68 11.68 -16.77 3.55
N LYS A 69 12.16 -17.41 4.64
CA LYS A 69 12.66 -18.79 4.58
C LYS A 69 11.60 -19.77 4.04
N ILE A 70 10.35 -19.64 4.48
CA ILE A 70 9.25 -20.50 4.02
C ILE A 70 8.99 -20.29 2.53
N GLU A 71 8.90 -19.03 2.08
CA GLU A 71 8.60 -18.72 0.68
C GLU A 71 9.75 -19.12 -0.26
N LEU A 72 11.01 -18.89 0.12
CA LEU A 72 12.16 -19.33 -0.67
C LEU A 72 12.22 -20.86 -0.78
N ALA A 73 11.95 -21.58 0.31
CA ALA A 73 11.86 -23.04 0.26
C ALA A 73 10.71 -23.53 -0.64
N ASN A 74 9.55 -22.86 -0.63
CA ASN A 74 8.43 -23.16 -1.52
C ASN A 74 8.78 -22.90 -3.00
N LEU A 75 9.67 -21.94 -3.26
CA LEU A 75 10.19 -21.63 -4.59
C LEU A 75 11.36 -22.55 -5.00
N GLY A 76 11.78 -23.47 -4.12
CA GLY A 76 12.85 -24.45 -4.41
C GLY A 76 14.25 -23.96 -4.11
N TYR A 77 14.43 -22.82 -3.45
CA TYR A 77 15.76 -22.35 -3.03
C TYR A 77 16.19 -23.01 -1.72
N GLU A 78 17.48 -23.36 -1.62
CA GLU A 78 18.09 -23.99 -0.46
C GLU A 78 18.92 -23.00 0.33
N LYS A 79 18.78 -23.01 1.67
CA LYS A 79 19.61 -22.22 2.55
C LYS A 79 20.93 -22.93 2.82
N VAL A 80 22.04 -22.24 2.57
CA VAL A 80 23.41 -22.73 2.78
C VAL A 80 24.25 -21.74 3.60
N ASP A 81 25.51 -22.09 3.86
CA ASP A 81 26.48 -21.15 4.45
C ASP A 81 26.87 -20.07 3.43
N PRO A 82 27.28 -18.86 3.87
CA PRO A 82 27.56 -17.73 2.97
C PRO A 82 28.56 -18.03 1.86
N GLU A 83 29.57 -18.84 2.14
CA GLU A 83 30.62 -19.22 1.19
C GLU A 83 30.12 -20.12 0.05
N GLN A 84 28.96 -20.74 0.22
CA GLN A 84 28.36 -21.66 -0.76
C GLN A 84 27.16 -21.05 -1.48
N ALA A 85 26.75 -19.85 -1.07
CA ALA A 85 25.56 -19.21 -1.59
C ALA A 85 25.78 -18.64 -3.00
N ASP A 86 24.80 -18.84 -3.88
CA ASP A 86 24.73 -18.16 -5.18
C ASP A 86 24.32 -16.71 -5.00
N PHE A 87 23.44 -16.46 -4.00
CA PHE A 87 22.96 -15.13 -3.67
C PHE A 87 22.75 -14.92 -2.17
N LEU A 88 22.81 -13.67 -1.77
CA LEU A 88 22.44 -13.26 -0.43
C LEU A 88 21.07 -12.59 -0.48
N ILE A 89 20.26 -12.83 0.55
CA ILE A 89 19.00 -12.13 0.72
C ILE A 89 19.09 -11.15 1.87
N ASP A 90 18.63 -9.96 1.60
CA ASP A 90 18.48 -8.90 2.59
C ASP A 90 17.03 -8.46 2.70
N TYR A 91 16.66 -7.85 3.82
CA TYR A 91 15.36 -7.21 3.98
C TYR A 91 15.49 -5.92 4.76
N HIS A 92 14.63 -4.97 4.41
CA HIS A 92 14.51 -3.70 5.10
C HIS A 92 13.05 -3.39 5.39
N LEU A 93 12.73 -2.99 6.62
CA LEU A 93 11.40 -2.57 7.03
C LEU A 93 11.44 -1.11 7.45
N SER A 94 10.64 -0.27 6.79
CA SER A 94 10.48 1.12 7.17
C SER A 94 9.02 1.45 7.46
N THR A 95 8.80 2.40 8.37
CA THR A 95 7.47 2.94 8.66
C THR A 95 7.50 4.45 8.56
N GLU A 96 6.41 5.04 8.07
CA GLU A 96 6.23 6.47 7.94
C GLU A 96 4.83 6.85 8.43
N GLU A 97 4.75 7.83 9.33
CA GLU A 97 3.46 8.38 9.73
C GLU A 97 2.89 9.25 8.61
N LYS A 98 1.64 8.97 8.24
CA LYS A 98 0.91 9.69 7.19
C LYS A 98 -0.40 10.22 7.74
N THR A 99 -0.74 11.40 7.28
CA THR A 99 -2.03 12.03 7.57
C THR A 99 -2.86 12.11 6.30
N LYS A 100 -4.09 11.62 6.35
CA LYS A 100 -5.06 11.77 5.27
C LYS A 100 -6.20 12.68 5.73
N VAL A 101 -6.35 13.81 5.04
CA VAL A 101 -7.51 14.70 5.21
C VAL A 101 -8.55 14.37 4.14
N THR A 102 -9.75 14.02 4.55
CA THR A 102 -10.89 13.79 3.65
C THR A 102 -11.99 14.78 4.00
N THR A 103 -12.38 15.60 3.05
CA THR A 103 -13.49 16.55 3.23
C THR A 103 -14.79 15.92 2.76
N PHE A 104 -15.77 15.80 3.64
CA PHE A 104 -17.13 15.41 3.27
C PHE A 104 -17.98 16.65 3.08
N ASN A 105 -18.48 16.85 1.89
CA ASN A 105 -19.50 17.85 1.62
C ASN A 105 -20.85 17.22 1.94
N ASN A 106 -21.37 17.48 3.15
CA ASN A 106 -22.72 17.10 3.50
C ASN A 106 -23.68 18.10 2.83
N TYR A 107 -24.31 17.66 1.75
CA TYR A 107 -25.44 18.38 1.18
C TYR A 107 -26.67 18.08 2.04
N TYR A 108 -26.99 18.96 2.95
CA TYR A 108 -28.29 18.96 3.60
C TYR A 108 -29.32 19.58 2.65
N GLY A 109 -29.68 18.80 1.62
CA GLY A 109 -30.87 19.06 0.83
C GLY A 109 -32.10 18.77 1.68
N SER A 110 -32.78 19.80 2.10
CA SER A 110 -34.13 19.69 2.68
C SER A 110 -35.04 19.03 1.66
N SER A 111 -35.21 17.71 1.77
CA SER A 111 -36.23 16.97 1.02
C SER A 111 -37.59 17.36 1.63
N TYR A 112 -38.19 18.41 1.12
CA TYR A 112 -39.59 18.69 1.37
C TYR A 112 -40.43 17.69 0.58
N TYR A 113 -40.71 16.53 1.19
CA TYR A 113 -41.76 15.65 0.74
C TYR A 113 -43.10 16.28 1.11
N GLY A 114 -43.57 17.20 0.27
CA GLY A 114 -44.95 17.65 0.27
C GLY A 114 -45.83 16.59 -0.37
N HIS A 115 -46.29 15.61 0.36
CA HIS A 115 -47.42 14.77 -0.03
C HIS A 115 -48.69 15.57 0.16
N GLY A 116 -49.03 16.35 -0.86
CA GLY A 116 -50.34 16.99 -0.95
C GLY A 116 -51.34 16.10 -1.70
N TYR A 117 -51.98 15.16 -1.04
CA TYR A 117 -53.22 14.60 -1.53
C TYR A 117 -54.32 15.63 -1.30
N GLY A 118 -54.66 16.44 -2.29
CA GLY A 118 -55.76 17.34 -2.27
C GLY A 118 -56.80 16.95 -3.32
N HIS A 119 -57.73 16.08 -2.95
CA HIS A 119 -59.01 16.03 -3.64
C HIS A 119 -59.81 17.23 -3.27
N SER A 120 -60.14 18.08 -4.23
CA SER A 120 -61.17 19.11 -4.02
C SER A 120 -62.16 19.09 -5.19
N TYR A 121 -63.37 18.65 -4.86
CA TYR A 121 -64.57 18.88 -5.63
C TYR A 121 -65.13 20.26 -5.26
N GLY A 122 -65.57 21.01 -6.27
CA GLY A 122 -66.79 21.79 -6.17
C GLY A 122 -66.69 23.27 -5.82
N GLY A 123 -67.01 24.11 -6.76
CA GLY A 123 -68.09 25.07 -6.54
C GLY A 123 -67.74 26.53 -6.18
N SER A 124 -67.83 27.37 -7.21
CA SER A 124 -68.64 28.60 -7.23
C SER A 124 -68.32 29.85 -6.37
N TYR A 125 -68.17 30.95 -7.14
CA TYR A 125 -68.46 32.37 -6.86
C TYR A 125 -67.82 33.08 -5.64
N GLY A 126 -67.09 34.15 -5.93
CA GLY A 126 -66.85 35.21 -4.94
C GLY A 126 -65.74 36.16 -5.33
N HIS A 127 -66.10 37.36 -5.76
CA HIS A 127 -65.20 38.49 -6.01
C HIS A 127 -64.51 38.94 -4.70
N GLY A 128 -63.18 39.22 -4.80
CA GLY A 128 -62.47 39.90 -3.72
C GLY A 128 -61.13 40.41 -4.19
N TYR A 129 -61.06 41.72 -4.46
CA TYR A 129 -59.82 42.46 -4.67
C TYR A 129 -59.04 42.53 -3.34
N SER A 130 -57.78 42.14 -3.35
CA SER A 130 -56.80 42.74 -2.43
C SER A 130 -55.41 42.50 -2.93
N GLY A 131 -54.68 43.56 -3.25
CA GLY A 131 -53.29 43.58 -3.65
C GLY A 131 -52.39 43.26 -2.50
N GLY A 132 -51.38 42.46 -2.74
CA GLY A 132 -50.29 42.20 -1.83
C GLY A 132 -49.04 41.82 -2.64
N TYR A 133 -48.25 42.83 -2.99
CA TYR A 133 -46.90 42.60 -3.52
C TYR A 133 -46.02 42.13 -2.38
N GLY A 134 -45.69 40.84 -2.37
CA GLY A 134 -44.72 40.26 -1.46
C GLY A 134 -43.75 39.41 -2.25
N HIS A 135 -42.80 40.03 -2.93
CA HIS A 135 -41.64 39.29 -3.46
C HIS A 135 -40.68 38.98 -2.32
N GLY A 136 -40.92 37.91 -1.60
CA GLY A 136 -39.95 37.30 -0.71
C GLY A 136 -39.06 36.35 -1.51
N TYR A 137 -37.99 36.85 -2.09
CA TYR A 137 -36.90 36.00 -2.53
C TYR A 137 -36.18 35.50 -1.28
N GLY A 138 -36.64 34.41 -0.72
CA GLY A 138 -35.92 33.66 0.29
C GLY A 138 -34.74 32.97 -0.42
N TYR A 139 -33.60 33.63 -0.43
CA TYR A 139 -32.34 32.91 -0.69
C TYR A 139 -32.17 31.93 0.45
N ALA A 140 -32.48 30.67 0.20
CA ALA A 140 -32.05 29.60 1.08
C ALA A 140 -30.53 29.56 0.96
N ASP A 141 -29.86 30.18 1.90
CA ASP A 141 -28.42 30.10 2.06
C ASP A 141 -28.09 28.63 2.40
N ALA A 142 -27.76 27.85 1.38
CA ALA A 142 -27.33 26.49 1.55
C ALA A 142 -25.91 26.55 2.13
N SER A 143 -25.81 26.64 3.45
CA SER A 143 -24.53 26.58 4.14
C SER A 143 -23.90 25.21 3.95
N TYR A 144 -22.92 25.16 3.07
CA TYR A 144 -22.05 24.01 2.88
C TYR A 144 -21.12 23.93 4.08
N VAL A 145 -21.40 23.05 5.02
CA VAL A 145 -20.46 22.75 6.09
C VAL A 145 -19.58 21.60 5.64
N ALA A 146 -18.40 21.96 5.13
CA ALA A 146 -17.36 21.00 4.84
C ALA A 146 -16.68 20.60 6.15
N THR A 147 -16.89 19.38 6.61
CA THR A 147 -16.22 18.88 7.81
C THR A 147 -15.01 18.04 7.39
N PRO A 148 -13.78 18.49 7.68
CA PRO A 148 -12.58 17.69 7.40
C PRO A 148 -12.51 16.53 8.40
N ILE A 149 -12.35 15.30 7.88
CA ILE A 149 -11.97 14.13 8.68
C ILE A 149 -10.49 13.90 8.48
N VAL A 150 -9.73 14.07 9.56
CA VAL A 150 -8.30 13.79 9.61
C VAL A 150 -8.11 12.36 10.09
N ARG A 151 -7.39 11.55 9.34
CA ARG A 151 -7.00 10.19 9.73
C ARG A 151 -5.50 10.06 9.64
N GLU A 152 -4.90 9.62 10.73
CA GLU A 152 -3.49 9.27 10.82
C GLU A 152 -3.34 7.76 10.66
N PHE A 153 -2.30 7.33 9.97
CA PHE A 153 -1.99 5.93 9.73
C PHE A 153 -0.48 5.76 9.53
N LEU A 154 0.00 4.54 9.72
CA LEU A 154 1.37 4.16 9.39
C LEU A 154 1.43 3.61 7.96
N GLU A 155 2.30 4.16 7.14
CA GLU A 155 2.68 3.54 5.88
C GLU A 155 3.90 2.65 6.11
N VAL A 156 3.73 1.35 5.91
CA VAL A 156 4.76 0.33 6.14
C VAL A 156 5.28 -0.13 4.79
N THR A 157 6.60 -0.08 4.62
CA THR A 157 7.30 -0.59 3.44
C THR A 157 8.22 -1.73 3.85
N LEU A 158 7.99 -2.93 3.30
CA LEU A 158 8.92 -4.05 3.38
C LEU A 158 9.64 -4.18 2.04
N THR A 159 10.95 -4.08 2.05
CA THR A 159 11.83 -4.28 0.90
C THR A 159 12.59 -5.58 1.06
N LEU A 160 12.77 -6.33 -0.02
CA LEU A 160 13.63 -7.52 -0.12
C LEU A 160 14.61 -7.32 -1.26
N ASP A 161 15.89 -7.61 -1.01
CA ASP A 161 16.97 -7.50 -1.95
C ASP A 161 17.60 -8.87 -2.20
N ILE A 162 17.85 -9.18 -3.47
CA ILE A 162 18.69 -10.31 -3.90
C ILE A 162 20.01 -9.71 -4.35
N ILE A 163 21.06 -10.15 -3.70
CA ILE A 163 22.44 -9.68 -3.90
C ILE A 163 23.24 -10.85 -4.47
N GLU A 164 23.88 -10.68 -5.60
CA GLU A 164 24.75 -11.71 -6.16
C GLU A 164 25.95 -11.96 -5.22
N ALA A 165 26.14 -13.20 -4.78
CA ALA A 165 27.15 -13.50 -3.77
C ALA A 165 28.59 -13.22 -4.23
N GLN A 166 28.87 -13.35 -5.55
CA GLN A 166 30.20 -13.18 -6.11
C GLN A 166 30.60 -11.71 -6.28
N THR A 167 29.65 -10.85 -6.69
CA THR A 167 29.93 -9.43 -6.99
C THR A 167 29.53 -8.50 -5.87
N GLY A 168 28.58 -8.89 -5.02
CA GLY A 168 27.98 -8.04 -4.01
C GLY A 168 26.99 -7.01 -4.59
N ASP A 169 26.61 -7.13 -5.86
CA ASP A 169 25.67 -6.24 -6.51
C ASP A 169 24.23 -6.65 -6.23
N VAL A 170 23.33 -5.68 -5.97
CA VAL A 170 21.90 -5.94 -5.90
C VAL A 170 21.39 -6.18 -7.31
N ILE A 171 21.00 -7.43 -7.60
CA ILE A 171 20.49 -7.83 -8.92
C ILE A 171 18.97 -7.79 -9.02
N TRP A 172 18.27 -7.83 -7.88
CA TRP A 172 16.81 -7.70 -7.81
C TRP A 172 16.39 -7.07 -6.49
N ARG A 173 15.38 -6.22 -6.56
CA ARG A 173 14.73 -5.57 -5.41
C ARG A 173 13.23 -5.64 -5.56
N GLY A 174 12.56 -6.12 -4.53
CA GLY A 174 11.10 -6.09 -4.46
C GLY A 174 10.62 -5.39 -3.19
N TRP A 175 9.58 -4.57 -3.29
CA TRP A 175 9.02 -3.93 -2.10
C TRP A 175 7.51 -3.92 -2.10
N ALA A 176 6.95 -3.97 -0.90
CA ALA A 176 5.52 -3.95 -0.64
C ALA A 176 5.16 -2.79 0.29
N ILE A 177 4.19 -1.98 -0.13
CA ILE A 177 3.72 -0.83 0.64
C ILE A 177 2.30 -1.11 1.14
N LYS A 178 2.04 -0.86 2.42
CA LYS A 178 0.73 -1.01 3.03
C LYS A 178 0.50 -0.01 4.15
N SER A 179 -0.72 0.55 4.21
CA SER A 179 -1.16 1.36 5.34
C SER A 179 -1.70 0.48 6.47
N LEU A 180 -1.32 0.81 7.70
CA LEU A 180 -1.81 0.24 8.95
C LEU A 180 -2.38 1.35 9.84
N ASP A 181 -3.20 1.00 10.82
CA ASP A 181 -3.58 1.92 11.90
C ASP A 181 -2.32 2.26 12.71
N GLN A 182 -2.31 3.37 13.46
CA GLN A 182 -1.16 3.80 14.27
C GLN A 182 -0.74 2.79 15.35
N ASP A 183 -1.71 2.05 15.93
CA ASP A 183 -1.46 0.96 16.87
C ASP A 183 -2.01 -0.36 16.30
N PRO A 184 -1.27 -1.03 15.43
CA PRO A 184 -1.74 -2.22 14.76
C PRO A 184 -1.63 -3.45 15.67
N LYS A 185 -2.74 -4.20 15.82
CA LYS A 185 -2.72 -5.46 16.57
C LYS A 185 -1.66 -6.42 16.02
N PRO A 186 -0.92 -7.18 16.88
CA PRO A 186 0.14 -8.09 16.44
C PRO A 186 -0.29 -9.10 15.37
N LYS A 187 -1.54 -9.56 15.40
CA LYS A 187 -2.12 -10.45 14.39
C LYS A 187 -2.21 -9.77 13.01
N LYS A 188 -2.51 -8.44 12.95
CA LYS A 188 -2.53 -7.66 11.71
C LYS A 188 -1.13 -7.55 11.12
N VAL A 189 -0.13 -7.25 11.96
CA VAL A 189 1.28 -7.14 11.56
C VAL A 189 1.78 -8.46 10.98
N ARG A 190 1.60 -9.59 11.67
CA ARG A 190 2.00 -10.91 11.16
C ARG A 190 1.34 -11.26 9.83
N LYS A 191 0.04 -10.96 9.68
CA LYS A 191 -0.68 -11.19 8.43
C LYS A 191 -0.14 -10.31 7.29
N LEU A 192 0.24 -9.06 7.60
CA LEU A 192 0.86 -8.15 6.65
C LEU A 192 2.19 -8.69 6.17
N ILE A 193 3.11 -9.03 7.10
CA ILE A 193 4.43 -9.57 6.78
C ILE A 193 4.31 -10.78 5.85
N ARG A 194 3.54 -11.80 6.24
CA ARG A 194 3.35 -13.00 5.42
C ARG A 194 2.85 -12.68 4.02
N ARG A 195 1.84 -11.81 3.89
CA ARG A 195 1.28 -11.43 2.59
C ARG A 195 2.26 -10.62 1.73
N SER A 196 3.03 -9.74 2.37
CA SER A 196 4.03 -8.92 1.68
C SER A 196 5.16 -9.79 1.14
N VAL A 197 5.76 -10.62 1.98
CA VAL A 197 6.82 -11.56 1.57
C VAL A 197 6.36 -12.44 0.42
N HIS A 198 5.20 -13.11 0.56
CA HIS A 198 4.63 -13.95 -0.50
C HIS A 198 4.44 -13.18 -1.81
N LYS A 199 3.83 -11.99 -1.76
CA LYS A 199 3.56 -11.20 -2.96
C LYS A 199 4.84 -10.64 -3.62
N ILE A 200 5.85 -10.30 -2.82
CA ILE A 200 7.14 -9.82 -3.32
C ILE A 200 7.87 -10.99 -4.01
N LEU A 201 8.12 -12.08 -3.31
CA LEU A 201 8.90 -13.21 -3.83
C LEU A 201 8.22 -13.92 -4.99
N LYS A 202 6.87 -13.90 -5.08
CA LYS A 202 6.15 -14.38 -6.27
C LYS A 202 6.52 -13.62 -7.55
N LYS A 203 7.13 -12.44 -7.45
CA LYS A 203 7.57 -11.64 -8.60
C LYS A 203 9.07 -11.81 -8.91
N LEU A 204 9.78 -12.61 -8.11
CA LEU A 204 11.14 -12.99 -8.43
C LEU A 204 11.14 -13.75 -9.76
N PRO A 205 12.01 -13.37 -10.72
CA PRO A 205 12.14 -14.11 -11.97
C PRO A 205 12.39 -15.58 -11.67
N ALA A 206 11.61 -16.46 -12.27
CA ALA A 206 11.76 -17.88 -12.07
C ALA A 206 13.14 -18.31 -12.58
N GLY A 207 14.09 -18.45 -11.69
CA GLY A 207 15.21 -19.33 -11.95
C GLY A 207 14.63 -20.74 -12.11
N SER A 208 15.09 -21.50 -13.06
CA SER A 208 14.57 -22.78 -13.52
C SER A 208 14.47 -23.89 -12.45
N VAL A 209 13.94 -23.58 -11.27
CA VAL A 209 13.74 -24.57 -10.19
C VAL A 209 12.50 -25.44 -10.43
N LEU A 210 11.65 -25.08 -11.38
CA LEU A 210 10.40 -25.78 -11.70
C LEU A 210 10.41 -26.41 -13.12
N SER A 211 11.50 -27.02 -13.52
CA SER A 211 11.51 -27.89 -14.71
C SER A 211 11.82 -29.34 -14.34
#